data_083eda0124630abf952455b9563c6640
#
_entry.id   083eda0124630abf952455b9563c6640
#
_cell.length_a   1.000
_cell.length_b   1.000
_cell.length_c   1.000
_cell.angle_alpha   90.00
_cell.angle_beta   90.00
_cell.angle_gamma   90.00
#
_symmetry.space_group_name_H-M   'P 1'
#
loop_
_entity.id
_entity.type
_entity.pdbx_description
1 polymer ?
#
loop_
_entity_poly.entity_id
_entity_poly.type
_entity_poly.pdbx_seq_one_letter_code
_entity_poly.pdbx_strand_id
1 'polypeptide(L)'
;MKAPMTLELVWEHDLVLKGRSGDAGIVLDSAGQAGPSPVQALAFALAGCMAMDVVHILRKGRLDLRGLKIDLTAERAPEDPHRITAVAIAFTVTGEIPKDQIQRAIDLSHEKYCSVWHSMRQDISFTTTFSVGTGS
;
A
#
# COMPACT_ATOMS: atom_id res chain seq x y z
N MET A 1 2.86 -24.60 -3.89
CA MET A 1 2.09 -23.89 -2.85
C MET A 1 3.06 -23.22 -1.87
N LYS A 2 2.79 -21.98 -1.53
CA LYS A 2 3.61 -21.28 -0.54
C LYS A 2 3.32 -21.78 0.86
N ALA A 3 4.35 -21.77 1.72
CA ALA A 3 4.17 -22.07 3.13
C ALA A 3 3.23 -21.03 3.75
N PRO A 4 2.44 -21.43 4.76
CA PRO A 4 1.58 -20.48 5.46
C PRO A 4 2.42 -19.35 6.11
N MET A 5 1.87 -18.16 6.06
CA MET A 5 2.43 -17.02 6.77
C MET A 5 1.90 -17.05 8.21
N THR A 6 2.79 -16.90 9.17
CA THR A 6 2.40 -16.87 10.59
C THR A 6 2.89 -15.59 11.23
N LEU A 7 2.16 -15.14 12.24
CA LEU A 7 2.54 -13.98 13.04
C LEU A 7 2.04 -14.15 14.46
N GLU A 8 2.60 -13.35 15.37
CA GLU A 8 2.09 -13.26 16.73
C GLU A 8 1.87 -11.80 17.10
N LEU A 9 0.88 -11.53 17.92
CA LEU A 9 0.60 -10.23 18.51
C LEU A 9 0.52 -10.37 20.02
N VAL A 10 1.17 -9.45 20.74
CA VAL A 10 1.17 -9.42 22.20
C VAL A 10 0.66 -8.06 22.66
N TRP A 11 -0.35 -8.07 23.50
CA TRP A 11 -0.88 -6.87 24.13
C TRP A 11 0.10 -6.34 25.17
N GLU A 12 0.39 -5.04 25.09
CA GLU A 12 1.32 -4.41 26.04
C GLU A 12 0.59 -3.57 27.10
N HIS A 13 -0.15 -2.58 26.66
CA HIS A 13 -0.93 -1.70 27.52
C HIS A 13 -1.96 -0.96 26.65
N ASP A 14 -2.99 -0.41 27.26
CA ASP A 14 -4.05 0.31 26.57
C ASP A 14 -4.52 -0.47 25.32
N LEU A 15 -4.49 0.13 24.14
CA LEU A 15 -4.78 -0.57 22.89
C LEU A 15 -3.54 -0.59 21.99
N VAL A 16 -2.40 -0.90 22.61
CA VAL A 16 -1.11 -1.04 21.94
C VAL A 16 -0.70 -2.50 21.94
N LEU A 17 -0.42 -3.03 20.75
CA LEU A 17 0.04 -4.40 20.58
C LEU A 17 1.35 -4.40 19.79
N LYS A 18 2.24 -5.30 20.15
CA LYS A 18 3.47 -5.55 19.38
C LYS A 18 3.34 -6.85 18.62
N GLY A 19 3.71 -6.83 17.36
CA GLY A 19 3.62 -7.98 16.49
C GLY A 19 4.93 -8.34 15.85
N ARG A 20 5.03 -9.60 15.46
CA ARG A 20 6.18 -10.10 14.76
C ARG A 20 5.78 -11.24 13.83
N SER A 21 6.37 -11.22 12.63
CA SER A 21 6.28 -12.32 11.68
C SER A 21 7.69 -12.60 11.20
N GLY A 22 8.28 -13.74 11.59
CA GLY A 22 9.69 -13.98 11.38
C GLY A 22 10.52 -12.90 12.09
N ASP A 23 11.40 -12.22 11.36
CA ASP A 23 12.22 -11.13 11.89
C ASP A 23 11.56 -9.76 11.71
N ALA A 24 10.40 -9.69 11.05
CA ALA A 24 9.70 -8.43 10.80
C ALA A 24 8.78 -8.08 11.96
N GLY A 25 8.90 -6.85 12.44
CA GLY A 25 8.10 -6.38 13.58
C GLY A 25 7.18 -5.22 13.21
N ILE A 26 6.11 -5.07 13.99
CA ILE A 26 5.20 -3.95 13.87
C ILE A 26 4.63 -3.61 15.25
N VAL A 27 4.31 -2.33 15.46
CA VAL A 27 3.54 -1.88 16.59
C VAL A 27 2.20 -1.37 16.08
N LEU A 28 1.10 -1.89 16.63
CA LEU A 28 -0.24 -1.41 16.31
C LEU A 28 -0.79 -0.65 17.52
N ASP A 29 -1.34 0.53 17.27
CA ASP A 29 -1.90 1.40 18.29
C ASP A 29 -3.20 2.01 17.79
N SER A 30 -4.32 1.74 18.47
CA SER A 30 -5.61 2.27 18.03
C SER A 30 -5.63 3.79 17.98
N ALA A 31 -4.81 4.47 18.79
CA ALA A 31 -4.68 5.92 18.77
C ALA A 31 -3.75 6.42 17.64
N GLY A 32 -3.02 5.53 16.98
CA GLY A 32 -2.13 5.89 15.90
C GLY A 32 -0.90 6.68 16.32
N GLN A 33 -0.45 6.55 17.56
CA GLN A 33 0.69 7.31 18.09
C GLN A 33 1.98 6.48 18.15
N ALA A 34 1.95 5.34 18.82
CA ALA A 34 3.12 4.46 18.90
C ALA A 34 3.37 3.69 17.61
N GLY A 35 2.36 3.57 16.80
CA GLY A 35 2.39 2.91 15.50
C GLY A 35 1.06 3.10 14.80
N PRO A 36 0.88 2.58 13.58
CA PRO A 36 -0.38 2.72 12.88
C PRO A 36 -1.51 1.96 13.58
N SER A 37 -2.74 2.46 13.42
CA SER A 37 -3.91 1.68 13.78
C SER A 37 -4.04 0.51 12.80
N PRO A 38 -4.83 -0.54 13.14
CA PRO A 38 -5.02 -1.65 12.19
C PRO A 38 -5.52 -1.23 10.82
N VAL A 39 -6.45 -0.28 10.73
CA VAL A 39 -6.94 0.19 9.43
C VAL A 39 -5.86 1.00 8.70
N GLN A 40 -5.09 1.82 9.41
CA GLN A 40 -3.94 2.50 8.81
C GLN A 40 -2.91 1.48 8.30
N ALA A 41 -2.67 0.41 9.06
CA ALA A 41 -1.73 -0.64 8.64
C ALA A 41 -2.19 -1.32 7.35
N LEU A 42 -3.49 -1.54 7.20
CA LEU A 42 -4.05 -2.09 5.97
C LEU A 42 -3.81 -1.13 4.79
N ALA A 43 -4.01 0.17 5.01
CA ALA A 43 -3.75 1.18 3.98
C ALA A 43 -2.26 1.25 3.62
N PHE A 44 -1.37 1.20 4.62
CA PHE A 44 0.08 1.09 4.37
C PHE A 44 0.40 -0.15 3.54
N ALA A 45 -0.21 -1.28 3.87
CA ALA A 45 0.03 -2.53 3.16
C ALA A 45 -0.39 -2.42 1.70
N LEU A 46 -1.57 -1.84 1.43
CA LEU A 46 -2.06 -1.65 0.07
C LEU A 46 -1.14 -0.73 -0.72
N ALA A 47 -0.84 0.45 -0.18
CA ALA A 47 0.03 1.41 -0.85
C ALA A 47 1.43 0.83 -1.09
N GLY A 48 2.00 0.18 -0.07
CA GLY A 48 3.33 -0.43 -0.16
C GLY A 48 3.39 -1.56 -1.18
N CYS A 49 2.36 -2.40 -1.21
CA CYS A 49 2.30 -3.51 -2.17
C CYS A 49 2.28 -2.99 -3.61
N MET A 50 1.44 -2.01 -3.89
CA MET A 50 1.37 -1.42 -5.22
C MET A 50 2.66 -0.66 -5.57
N ALA A 51 3.22 0.08 -4.61
CA ALA A 51 4.47 0.80 -4.82
C ALA A 51 5.61 -0.15 -5.18
N MET A 52 5.73 -1.25 -4.47
CA MET A 52 6.76 -2.26 -4.75
C MET A 52 6.59 -2.88 -6.13
N ASP A 53 5.36 -3.16 -6.55
CA ASP A 53 5.09 -3.64 -7.89
C ASP A 53 5.53 -2.64 -8.95
N VAL A 54 5.16 -1.37 -8.77
CA VAL A 54 5.52 -0.30 -9.72
C VAL A 54 7.03 -0.16 -9.82
N VAL A 55 7.74 -0.12 -8.68
CA VAL A 55 9.21 -0.05 -8.67
C VAL A 55 9.80 -1.25 -9.41
N HIS A 56 9.32 -2.44 -9.09
CA HIS A 56 9.84 -3.67 -9.70
C HIS A 56 9.63 -3.68 -11.22
N ILE A 57 8.42 -3.34 -11.67
CA ILE A 57 8.09 -3.35 -13.10
C ILE A 57 8.93 -2.32 -13.87
N LEU A 58 9.04 -1.10 -13.34
CA LEU A 58 9.79 -0.03 -14.00
C LEU A 58 11.29 -0.36 -14.03
N ARG A 59 11.84 -0.89 -12.95
CA ARG A 59 13.26 -1.28 -12.90
C ARG A 59 13.55 -2.46 -13.82
N LYS A 60 12.66 -3.43 -13.88
CA LYS A 60 12.81 -4.58 -14.79
C LYS A 60 12.79 -4.12 -16.25
N GLY A 61 12.02 -3.08 -16.55
CA GLY A 61 12.01 -2.46 -17.87
C GLY A 61 13.21 -1.56 -18.14
N ARG A 62 14.16 -1.48 -17.20
CA ARG A 62 15.37 -0.65 -17.29
C ARG A 62 15.05 0.84 -17.49
N LEU A 63 13.95 1.29 -16.88
CA LEU A 63 13.55 2.68 -16.94
C LEU A 63 14.26 3.47 -15.83
N ASP A 64 14.42 4.77 -16.06
CA ASP A 64 15.19 5.65 -15.17
C ASP A 64 14.35 6.14 -14.00
N LEU A 65 13.98 5.21 -13.11
CA LEU A 65 13.24 5.55 -11.90
C LEU A 65 14.18 6.09 -10.84
N ARG A 66 13.97 7.34 -10.43
CA ARG A 66 14.80 8.01 -9.43
C ARG A 66 14.10 8.19 -8.10
N GLY A 67 12.77 8.26 -8.10
CA GLY A 67 12.00 8.43 -6.89
C GLY A 67 10.56 8.05 -7.09
N LEU A 68 9.91 7.68 -6.00
CA LEU A 68 8.49 7.35 -6.00
C LEU A 68 7.90 7.75 -4.64
N LYS A 69 6.83 8.53 -4.69
CA LYS A 69 6.06 8.90 -3.52
C LYS A 69 4.62 8.44 -3.74
N ILE A 70 4.01 7.90 -2.70
CA ILE A 70 2.63 7.45 -2.72
C ILE A 70 1.83 8.25 -1.69
N ASP A 71 0.72 8.82 -2.13
CA ASP A 71 -0.27 9.41 -1.24
C ASP A 71 -1.56 8.61 -1.38
N LEU A 72 -2.06 8.08 -0.28
CA LEU A 72 -3.30 7.31 -0.26
C LEU A 72 -4.32 8.02 0.60
N THR A 73 -5.53 8.18 0.07
CA THR A 73 -6.69 8.68 0.80
C THR A 73 -7.74 7.58 0.83
N ALA A 74 -8.21 7.23 2.02
CA ALA A 74 -9.27 6.25 2.18
C ALA A 74 -10.47 6.88 2.86
N GLU A 75 -11.66 6.61 2.32
CA GLU A 75 -12.92 6.99 2.95
C GLU A 75 -13.50 5.78 3.65
N ARG A 76 -14.13 6.04 4.79
CA ARG A 76 -14.71 4.98 5.61
C ARG A 76 -16.20 5.25 5.81
N ALA A 77 -16.98 4.18 5.92
CA ALA A 77 -18.41 4.30 6.19
C ALA A 77 -18.66 4.99 7.54
N PRO A 78 -19.69 5.84 7.63
CA PRO A 78 -19.99 6.54 8.88
C PRO A 78 -20.57 5.65 9.98
N GLU A 79 -21.17 4.50 9.61
CA GLU A 79 -21.70 3.54 10.57
C GLU A 79 -20.70 2.42 10.87
N ASP A 80 -20.86 1.78 12.02
CA ASP A 80 -20.01 0.63 12.41
C ASP A 80 -20.11 -0.49 11.38
N PRO A 81 -19.02 -1.16 11.06
CA PRO A 81 -17.66 -1.05 11.64
C PRO A 81 -16.73 -0.05 10.93
N HIS A 82 -17.24 0.97 10.28
CA HIS A 82 -16.47 2.00 9.58
C HIS A 82 -15.52 1.38 8.54
N ARG A 83 -16.06 0.50 7.70
CA ARG A 83 -15.25 -0.17 6.69
C ARG A 83 -14.77 0.83 5.63
N ILE A 84 -13.66 0.52 5.00
CA ILE A 84 -13.15 1.32 3.88
C ILE A 84 -14.12 1.17 2.71
N THR A 85 -14.59 2.30 2.18
CA THR A 85 -15.53 2.32 1.05
C THR A 85 -14.90 2.85 -0.23
N ALA A 86 -13.86 3.67 -0.12
CA ALA A 86 -13.18 4.24 -1.28
C ALA A 86 -11.71 4.44 -0.97
N VAL A 87 -10.86 4.21 -1.98
CA VAL A 87 -9.43 4.45 -1.89
C VAL A 87 -9.00 5.21 -3.15
N ALA A 88 -8.24 6.27 -2.94
CA ALA A 88 -7.58 7.01 -4.01
C ALA A 88 -6.09 7.00 -3.75
N ILE A 89 -5.31 6.57 -4.73
CA ILE A 89 -3.85 6.51 -4.63
C ILE A 89 -3.23 7.42 -5.69
N ALA A 90 -2.40 8.37 -5.25
CA ALA A 90 -1.65 9.25 -6.13
C ALA A 90 -0.17 8.84 -6.09
N PHE A 91 0.38 8.55 -7.26
CA PHE A 91 1.79 8.21 -7.43
C PHE A 91 2.53 9.44 -7.95
N THR A 92 3.60 9.84 -7.26
CA THR A 92 4.50 10.89 -7.74
C THR A 92 5.80 10.22 -8.13
N VAL A 93 6.08 10.21 -9.44
CA VAL A 93 7.23 9.50 -10.02
C VAL A 93 8.28 10.52 -10.42
N THR A 94 9.52 10.29 -10.04
CA THR A 94 10.64 11.11 -10.44
C THR A 94 11.57 10.30 -11.34
N GLY A 95 11.91 10.86 -12.49
CA GLY A 95 12.78 10.20 -13.48
C GLY A 95 12.33 10.45 -14.90
N GLU A 96 13.16 10.01 -15.84
CA GLU A 96 12.90 10.09 -17.27
C GLU A 96 12.13 8.83 -17.71
N ILE A 97 10.82 8.81 -17.44
CA ILE A 97 10.00 7.63 -17.70
C ILE A 97 8.79 8.01 -18.54
N PRO A 98 8.55 7.30 -19.66
CA PRO A 98 7.35 7.54 -20.47
C PRO A 98 6.09 7.29 -19.64
N LYS A 99 5.11 8.16 -19.82
CA LYS A 99 3.85 8.10 -19.04
C LYS A 99 3.09 6.80 -19.26
N ASP A 100 3.11 6.26 -20.48
CA ASP A 100 2.45 5.00 -20.79
C ASP A 100 3.06 3.83 -20.02
N GLN A 101 4.35 3.87 -19.73
CA GLN A 101 5.02 2.83 -18.95
C GLN A 101 4.63 2.92 -17.48
N ILE A 102 4.43 4.12 -16.96
CA ILE A 102 3.95 4.31 -15.59
C ILE A 102 2.52 3.78 -15.47
N GLN A 103 1.65 4.18 -16.38
CA GLN A 103 0.26 3.71 -16.37
C GLN A 103 0.20 2.19 -16.48
N ARG A 104 1.01 1.60 -17.34
CA ARG A 104 1.08 0.14 -17.48
C ARG A 104 1.49 -0.52 -16.18
N ALA A 105 2.50 0.02 -15.50
CA ALA A 105 2.96 -0.56 -14.23
C ALA A 105 1.87 -0.50 -13.15
N ILE A 106 1.17 0.63 -13.04
CA ILE A 106 0.07 0.80 -12.10
C ILE A 106 -1.06 -0.18 -12.43
N ASP A 107 -1.45 -0.27 -13.70
CA ASP A 107 -2.54 -1.16 -14.12
C ASP A 107 -2.21 -2.63 -13.86
N LEU A 108 -0.98 -3.05 -14.13
CA LEU A 108 -0.56 -4.42 -13.86
C LEU A 108 -0.58 -4.75 -12.37
N SER A 109 -0.16 -3.80 -11.52
CA SER A 109 -0.24 -3.99 -10.08
C SER A 109 -1.68 -4.19 -9.64
N HIS A 110 -2.56 -3.29 -10.05
CA HIS A 110 -3.97 -3.32 -9.68
C HIS A 110 -4.69 -4.56 -10.22
N GLU A 111 -4.50 -4.88 -11.49
CA GLU A 111 -5.25 -5.95 -12.14
C GLU A 111 -4.72 -7.34 -11.81
N LYS A 112 -3.42 -7.48 -11.54
CA LYS A 112 -2.80 -8.80 -11.51
C LYS A 112 -1.91 -9.07 -10.29
N TYR A 113 -1.05 -8.13 -9.91
CA TYR A 113 0.07 -8.47 -9.01
C TYR A 113 -0.10 -8.07 -7.56
N CYS A 114 -0.93 -7.07 -7.23
CA CYS A 114 -1.05 -6.62 -5.85
C CYS A 114 -1.83 -7.63 -5.00
N SER A 115 -1.09 -8.47 -4.26
CA SER A 115 -1.72 -9.48 -3.42
C SER A 115 -2.58 -8.89 -2.32
N VAL A 116 -2.24 -7.70 -1.83
CA VAL A 116 -3.06 -7.03 -0.80
C VAL A 116 -4.40 -6.61 -1.39
N TRP A 117 -4.40 -5.92 -2.55
CA TRP A 117 -5.65 -5.51 -3.19
C TRP A 117 -6.54 -6.72 -3.51
N HIS A 118 -5.94 -7.78 -4.07
CA HIS A 118 -6.68 -8.99 -4.42
C HIS A 118 -7.16 -9.79 -3.20
N SER A 119 -6.73 -9.41 -2.00
CA SER A 119 -7.20 -9.98 -0.73
C SER A 119 -8.25 -9.09 -0.04
N MET A 120 -8.61 -7.97 -0.64
CA MET A 120 -9.61 -7.02 -0.11
C MET A 120 -10.93 -7.16 -0.85
N ARG A 121 -11.98 -6.55 -0.28
CA ARG A 121 -13.27 -6.48 -0.96
C ARG A 121 -13.11 -5.74 -2.29
N GLN A 122 -13.71 -6.28 -3.32
CA GLN A 122 -13.61 -5.69 -4.67
C GLN A 122 -14.69 -4.64 -4.95
N ASP A 123 -15.62 -4.43 -4.04
CA ASP A 123 -16.62 -3.38 -4.13
C ASP A 123 -16.16 -2.04 -3.54
N ILE A 124 -14.91 -1.98 -3.07
CA ILE A 124 -14.28 -0.72 -2.67
C ILE A 124 -14.03 0.11 -3.93
N SER A 125 -14.49 1.37 -3.94
CA SER A 125 -14.21 2.28 -5.04
C SER A 125 -12.70 2.57 -5.06
N PHE A 126 -12.05 2.32 -6.20
CA PHE A 126 -10.60 2.39 -6.30
C PHE A 126 -10.19 3.27 -7.47
N THR A 127 -9.39 4.30 -7.20
CA THR A 127 -8.89 5.20 -8.25
C THR A 127 -7.40 5.43 -8.07
N THR A 128 -6.71 5.62 -9.19
CA THR A 128 -5.29 5.94 -9.21
C THR A 128 -5.04 7.15 -10.09
N THR A 129 -4.06 7.94 -9.70
CA THR A 129 -3.53 9.03 -10.52
C THR A 129 -2.01 9.02 -10.40
N PHE A 130 -1.33 9.66 -11.34
CA PHE A 130 0.10 9.82 -11.23
C PHE A 130 0.56 11.14 -11.86
N SER A 131 1.70 11.62 -11.39
CA SER A 131 2.40 12.74 -11.98
C SER A 131 3.87 12.38 -12.13
N VAL A 132 4.55 13.00 -13.11
CA VAL A 132 5.94 12.73 -13.41
C VAL A 132 6.73 14.04 -13.26
N GLY A 133 7.80 13.97 -12.47
CA GLY A 133 8.78 15.03 -12.40
C GLY A 133 10.11 14.53 -12.95
N THR A 134 10.83 15.42 -13.64
CA THR A 134 12.19 15.13 -14.08
C THR A 134 13.22 15.67 -13.10
N GLY A 135 12.74 16.34 -12.08
CA GLY A 135 13.55 17.08 -11.15
C GLY A 135 14.45 16.23 -10.27
N SER A 136 15.29 16.89 -9.58
CA SER A 136 16.29 16.35 -8.68
C SER A 136 15.71 15.90 -7.35
#